data_0b0eb1d8a86363cc0ebfada6c9796e89
#
_entry.id   0b0eb1d8a86363cc0ebfada6c9796e89
#
_cell.length_a   1.000
_cell.length_b   1.000
_cell.length_c   1.000
_cell.angle_alpha   90.00
_cell.angle_beta   90.00
_cell.angle_gamma   90.00
#
_symmetry.space_group_name_H-M   'P 1'
#
loop_
_entity.id
_entity.type
_entity.pdbx_description
1 polymer ?
#
loop_
_entity_poly.entity_id
_entity_poly.type
_entity_poly.pdbx_seq_one_letter_code
_entity_poly.pdbx_strand_id
1 'polypeptide(L)'
;MRNTGDRLKECRIMKGLSRGEMSEMLNVSTDYLARLETGTQPVTYRIIEKVAKLEGWNSDYILHGIDNNNPFSELHTLCPDFRKKVFIRNLLCLFDSMLHKKERVVAYYHRMILEIVNGMELVVPDNVRTGYTLTEIRRIHDMNKKDMANVLGISERSYCTLENGLSRPDVKTLQIVYDMYGFNVQYFLTRNPLDCEAVNNIYRCFDEPLRDFIMRRIRDDYDVIIMKGRTYGRDI
;
A
#
# COMPACT_ATOMS: atom_id res chain seq x y z
N MET A 1 15.22 16.23 13.18
CA MET A 1 14.36 15.40 12.30
C MET A 1 13.62 14.40 13.17
N ARG A 2 12.29 14.29 13.04
CA ARG A 2 11.53 13.27 13.78
C ARG A 2 11.91 11.88 13.27
N ASN A 3 12.25 10.98 14.16
CA ASN A 3 12.59 9.60 13.80
C ASN A 3 11.31 8.73 13.65
N THR A 4 11.48 7.51 13.19
CA THR A 4 10.36 6.57 13.01
C THR A 4 9.61 6.26 14.31
N GLY A 5 10.31 6.20 15.44
CA GLY A 5 9.72 5.99 16.76
C GLY A 5 8.87 7.19 17.23
N ASP A 6 9.37 8.42 16.99
CA ASP A 6 8.61 9.64 17.30
C ASP A 6 7.28 9.68 16.54
N ARG A 7 7.29 9.31 15.24
CA ARG A 7 6.08 9.27 14.42
C ARG A 7 5.13 8.14 14.86
N LEU A 8 5.66 6.99 15.25
CA LEU A 8 4.86 5.91 15.82
C LEU A 8 4.12 6.37 17.09
N LYS A 9 4.81 7.07 17.99
CA LYS A 9 4.23 7.69 19.19
C LYS A 9 3.17 8.72 18.84
N GLU A 10 3.44 9.57 17.85
CA GLU A 10 2.50 10.59 17.39
C GLU A 10 1.20 9.96 16.84
N CYS A 11 1.30 8.92 16.02
CA CYS A 11 0.14 8.15 15.55
C CYS A 11 -0.69 7.60 16.71
N ARG A 12 -0.05 7.03 17.72
CA ARG A 12 -0.73 6.54 18.92
C ARG A 12 -1.51 7.64 19.63
N ILE A 13 -0.87 8.79 19.84
CA ILE A 13 -1.48 9.95 20.51
C ILE A 13 -2.67 10.49 19.70
N MET A 14 -2.51 10.64 18.38
CA MET A 14 -3.60 11.09 17.49
C MET A 14 -4.81 10.15 17.50
N LYS A 15 -4.58 8.85 17.72
CA LYS A 15 -5.66 7.85 17.87
C LYS A 15 -6.22 7.78 19.29
N GLY A 16 -5.74 8.61 20.22
CA GLY A 16 -6.19 8.62 21.62
C GLY A 16 -5.81 7.38 22.42
N LEU A 17 -4.84 6.59 21.94
CA LEU A 17 -4.47 5.33 22.57
C LEU A 17 -3.42 5.51 23.68
N SER A 18 -3.60 4.81 24.80
CA SER A 18 -2.55 4.58 25.77
C SER A 18 -1.47 3.65 25.23
N ARG A 19 -0.30 3.60 25.87
CA ARG A 19 0.74 2.61 25.50
C ARG A 19 0.26 1.18 25.73
N GLY A 20 -0.55 0.93 26.77
CA GLY A 20 -1.12 -0.37 27.03
C GLY A 20 -1.97 -0.86 25.87
N GLU A 21 -2.97 -0.08 25.46
CA GLU A 21 -3.86 -0.43 24.36
C GLU A 21 -3.09 -0.66 23.05
N MET A 22 -2.17 0.23 22.70
CA MET A 22 -1.37 0.03 21.49
C MET A 22 -0.46 -1.19 21.57
N SER A 23 0.11 -1.48 22.75
CA SER A 23 0.96 -2.67 22.92
C SER A 23 0.18 -3.97 22.73
N GLU A 24 -1.07 -4.01 23.21
CA GLU A 24 -1.99 -5.12 22.97
C GLU A 24 -2.32 -5.27 21.48
N MET A 25 -2.71 -4.19 20.79
CA MET A 25 -3.00 -4.19 19.35
C MET A 25 -1.81 -4.70 18.53
N LEU A 26 -0.60 -4.29 18.90
CA LEU A 26 0.63 -4.73 18.23
C LEU A 26 1.16 -6.07 18.76
N ASN A 27 0.51 -6.66 19.77
CA ASN A 27 0.96 -7.89 20.44
C ASN A 27 2.47 -7.82 20.79
N VAL A 28 2.83 -6.83 21.63
CA VAL A 28 4.17 -6.59 22.17
C VAL A 28 4.06 -6.16 23.62
N SER A 29 5.17 -6.14 24.38
CA SER A 29 5.15 -5.60 25.74
C SER A 29 5.13 -4.04 25.72
N THR A 30 4.53 -3.45 26.74
CA THR A 30 4.47 -1.99 26.90
C THR A 30 5.89 -1.38 26.98
N ASP A 31 6.82 -2.07 27.63
CA ASP A 31 8.23 -1.64 27.71
C ASP A 31 8.94 -1.68 26.35
N TYR A 32 8.63 -2.69 25.53
CA TYR A 32 9.18 -2.74 24.17
C TYR A 32 8.63 -1.60 23.32
N LEU A 33 7.31 -1.34 23.39
CA LEU A 33 6.71 -0.20 22.71
C LEU A 33 7.31 1.13 23.17
N ALA A 34 7.55 1.31 24.48
CA ALA A 34 8.19 2.51 25.00
C ALA A 34 9.60 2.71 24.40
N ARG A 35 10.38 1.63 24.26
CA ARG A 35 11.71 1.70 23.62
C ARG A 35 11.65 2.02 22.13
N LEU A 36 10.65 1.53 21.42
CA LEU A 36 10.40 1.89 20.01
C LEU A 36 10.07 3.38 19.88
N GLU A 37 9.16 3.89 20.72
CA GLU A 37 8.73 5.29 20.72
C GLU A 37 9.83 6.28 21.10
N THR A 38 10.79 5.87 21.93
CA THR A 38 11.94 6.70 22.32
C THR A 38 13.12 6.57 21.37
N GLY A 39 13.03 5.67 20.38
CA GLY A 39 14.13 5.40 19.44
C GLY A 39 15.29 4.61 20.06
N THR A 40 15.18 4.16 21.32
CA THR A 40 16.20 3.31 21.98
C THR A 40 16.24 1.91 21.33
N GLN A 41 15.14 1.50 20.76
CA GLN A 41 15.00 0.29 19.93
C GLN A 41 14.54 0.70 18.52
N PRO A 42 15.17 0.21 17.44
CA PRO A 42 14.71 0.51 16.10
C PRO A 42 13.36 -0.15 15.81
N VAL A 43 12.50 0.54 15.06
CA VAL A 43 11.26 -0.03 14.55
C VAL A 43 11.60 -1.08 13.51
N THR A 44 11.05 -2.29 13.67
CA THR A 44 11.33 -3.43 12.82
C THR A 44 10.24 -3.61 11.75
N TYR A 45 10.55 -4.35 10.67
CA TYR A 45 9.59 -4.75 9.66
C TYR A 45 8.31 -5.35 10.29
N ARG A 46 8.45 -6.23 11.29
CA ARG A 46 7.31 -6.86 11.97
C ARG A 46 6.35 -5.85 12.59
N ILE A 47 6.87 -4.75 13.14
CA ILE A 47 6.05 -3.68 13.71
C ILE A 47 5.33 -2.92 12.59
N ILE A 48 6.05 -2.56 11.52
CA ILE A 48 5.47 -1.88 10.35
C ILE A 48 4.38 -2.73 9.69
N GLU A 49 4.61 -4.03 9.51
CA GLU A 49 3.61 -4.97 8.98
C GLU A 49 2.34 -5.03 9.83
N LYS A 50 2.50 -5.02 11.16
CA LYS A 50 1.35 -4.99 12.08
C LYS A 50 0.58 -3.67 11.98
N VAL A 51 1.30 -2.55 11.96
CA VAL A 51 0.70 -1.22 11.80
C VAL A 51 -0.06 -1.11 10.48
N ALA A 52 0.50 -1.58 9.38
CA ALA A 52 -0.14 -1.54 8.05
C ALA A 52 -1.49 -2.28 8.00
N LYS A 53 -1.68 -3.28 8.89
CA LYS A 53 -2.93 -4.06 9.00
C LYS A 53 -3.97 -3.42 9.93
N LEU A 54 -3.60 -2.38 10.68
CA LEU A 54 -4.52 -1.67 11.56
C LEU A 54 -5.34 -0.65 10.76
N GLU A 55 -6.64 -0.64 10.98
CA GLU A 55 -7.54 0.29 10.31
C GLU A 55 -7.20 1.74 10.63
N GLY A 56 -7.10 2.56 9.59
CA GLY A 56 -6.81 3.98 9.72
C GLY A 56 -5.38 4.31 10.16
N TRP A 57 -4.43 3.35 10.07
CA TRP A 57 -3.01 3.60 10.29
C TRP A 57 -2.27 3.71 8.96
N ASN A 58 -1.24 4.58 8.93
CA ASN A 58 -0.44 4.82 7.74
C ASN A 58 1.03 4.48 8.01
N SER A 59 1.51 3.37 7.47
CA SER A 59 2.90 2.94 7.59
C SER A 59 3.87 3.87 6.85
N ASP A 60 3.44 4.54 5.78
CA ASP A 60 4.27 5.51 5.05
C ASP A 60 4.51 6.77 5.88
N TYR A 61 3.48 7.24 6.61
CA TYR A 61 3.68 8.32 7.57
C TYR A 61 4.71 7.94 8.63
N ILE A 62 4.62 6.74 9.20
CA ILE A 62 5.55 6.28 10.24
C ILE A 62 6.97 6.17 9.69
N LEU A 63 7.17 5.64 8.50
CA LEU A 63 8.51 5.46 7.92
C LEU A 63 9.10 6.76 7.35
N HIS A 64 8.31 7.53 6.61
CA HIS A 64 8.79 8.65 5.81
C HIS A 64 8.28 10.01 6.29
N GLY A 65 7.26 10.06 7.15
CA GLY A 65 6.58 11.28 7.56
C GLY A 65 5.65 11.85 6.50
N ILE A 66 5.25 11.02 5.54
CA ILE A 66 4.38 11.41 4.43
C ILE A 66 2.94 11.13 4.80
N ASP A 67 2.15 12.17 4.89
CA ASP A 67 0.70 12.05 5.02
C ASP A 67 0.12 11.74 3.64
N ASN A 68 -0.15 10.45 3.42
CA ASN A 68 -0.85 10.00 2.23
C ASN A 68 -2.33 10.36 2.36
N ASN A 69 -2.65 11.60 2.05
CA ASN A 69 -4.04 12.02 1.85
C ASN A 69 -4.56 11.35 0.56
N ASN A 70 -4.82 10.03 0.68
CA ASN A 70 -5.30 9.22 -0.42
C ASN A 70 -6.83 9.26 -0.42
N PRO A 71 -7.48 9.94 -1.40
CA PRO A 71 -8.92 10.07 -1.42
C PRO A 71 -9.66 8.73 -1.59
N PHE A 72 -8.94 7.66 -1.91
CA PHE A 72 -9.50 6.32 -2.13
C PHE A 72 -9.38 5.41 -0.90
N SER A 73 -8.56 5.74 0.09
CA SER A 73 -8.31 4.87 1.25
C SER A 73 -9.56 4.67 2.11
N GLU A 74 -10.36 5.72 2.32
CA GLU A 74 -11.61 5.63 3.09
C GLU A 74 -12.64 4.74 2.39
N LEU A 75 -12.74 4.81 1.07
CA LEU A 75 -13.67 3.99 0.29
C LEU A 75 -13.31 2.52 0.36
N HIS A 76 -12.01 2.20 0.48
CA HIS A 76 -11.55 0.83 0.55
C HIS A 76 -11.91 0.14 1.87
N THR A 77 -11.81 0.84 3.01
CA THR A 77 -12.10 0.26 4.33
C THR A 77 -13.57 -0.13 4.50
N LEU A 78 -14.47 0.58 3.83
CA LEU A 78 -15.93 0.38 3.92
C LEU A 78 -16.46 -0.71 2.97
N CYS A 79 -15.66 -1.21 2.03
CA CYS A 79 -16.11 -2.16 1.02
C CYS A 79 -15.83 -3.62 1.43
N PRO A 80 -16.81 -4.55 1.35
CA PRO A 80 -16.57 -5.98 1.58
C PRO A 80 -15.50 -6.56 0.66
N ASP A 81 -14.66 -7.47 1.17
CA ASP A 81 -13.44 -7.96 0.48
C ASP A 81 -13.66 -8.48 -0.95
N PHE A 82 -14.72 -9.24 -1.20
CA PHE A 82 -15.00 -9.76 -2.54
C PHE A 82 -15.40 -8.66 -3.55
N ARG A 83 -15.92 -7.53 -3.07
CA ARG A 83 -16.34 -6.39 -3.89
C ARG A 83 -15.21 -5.38 -4.10
N LYS A 84 -14.25 -5.33 -3.19
CA LYS A 84 -13.06 -4.49 -3.31
C LYS A 84 -12.35 -4.73 -4.63
N LYS A 85 -12.18 -5.99 -5.03
CA LYS A 85 -11.53 -6.35 -6.30
C LYS A 85 -12.27 -5.77 -7.51
N VAL A 86 -13.60 -5.89 -7.53
CA VAL A 86 -14.42 -5.34 -8.64
C VAL A 86 -14.34 -3.82 -8.66
N PHE A 87 -14.46 -3.18 -7.51
CA PHE A 87 -14.36 -1.73 -7.38
C PHE A 87 -13.01 -1.20 -7.86
N ILE A 88 -11.92 -1.77 -7.38
CA ILE A 88 -10.56 -1.38 -7.75
C ILE A 88 -10.31 -1.61 -9.25
N ARG A 89 -10.76 -2.75 -9.79
CA ARG A 89 -10.63 -3.05 -11.21
C ARG A 89 -11.37 -2.02 -12.07
N ASN A 90 -12.59 -1.65 -11.68
CA ASN A 90 -13.38 -0.63 -12.38
C ASN A 90 -12.68 0.74 -12.34
N LEU A 91 -12.13 1.12 -11.19
CA LEU A 91 -11.38 2.36 -11.03
C LEU A 91 -10.13 2.39 -11.94
N LEU A 92 -9.35 1.32 -11.95
CA LEU A 92 -8.15 1.23 -12.77
C LEU A 92 -8.49 1.20 -14.27
N CYS A 93 -9.55 0.52 -14.69
CA CYS A 93 -10.05 0.56 -16.07
C CYS A 93 -10.53 1.96 -16.46
N LEU A 94 -11.17 2.69 -15.55
CA LEU A 94 -11.57 4.07 -15.78
C LEU A 94 -10.34 4.96 -16.00
N PHE A 95 -9.32 4.84 -15.16
CA PHE A 95 -8.07 5.57 -15.33
C PHE A 95 -7.40 5.24 -16.67
N ASP A 96 -7.31 3.96 -17.02
CA ASP A 96 -6.72 3.51 -18.27
C ASP A 96 -7.45 4.09 -19.49
N SER A 97 -8.79 4.05 -19.48
CA SER A 97 -9.60 4.62 -20.57
C SER A 97 -9.41 6.14 -20.75
N MET A 98 -9.11 6.85 -19.66
CA MET A 98 -8.89 8.31 -19.67
C MET A 98 -7.47 8.69 -20.06
N LEU A 99 -6.51 7.81 -19.79
CA LEU A 99 -5.10 8.04 -20.12
C LEU A 99 -4.79 7.91 -21.62
N HIS A 100 -5.63 7.26 -22.41
CA HIS A 100 -5.39 6.98 -23.83
C HIS A 100 -5.10 8.19 -24.72
N LYS A 101 -5.16 9.39 -24.18
CA LYS A 101 -4.94 10.66 -24.93
C LYS A 101 -3.59 11.35 -24.66
N LYS A 102 -2.71 10.78 -23.83
CA LYS A 102 -1.44 11.42 -23.46
C LYS A 102 -0.22 10.51 -23.70
N GLU A 103 0.87 11.10 -24.23
CA GLU A 103 2.10 10.42 -24.68
C GLU A 103 2.91 9.73 -23.57
N ARG A 104 4.03 9.18 -23.86
CA ARG A 104 5.08 8.41 -23.12
C ARG A 104 4.90 8.09 -21.62
N VAL A 105 4.42 9.03 -20.80
CA VAL A 105 4.11 8.82 -19.36
C VAL A 105 2.98 7.80 -19.20
N VAL A 106 2.09 7.71 -20.17
CA VAL A 106 0.94 6.80 -20.21
C VAL A 106 1.36 5.35 -20.30
N ALA A 107 2.37 5.02 -21.10
CA ALA A 107 2.81 3.64 -21.28
C ALA A 107 3.35 3.03 -19.96
N TYR A 108 4.06 3.82 -19.17
CA TYR A 108 4.55 3.42 -17.85
C TYR A 108 3.39 3.14 -16.88
N TYR A 109 2.44 4.07 -16.76
CA TYR A 109 1.29 3.89 -15.86
C TYR A 109 0.34 2.79 -16.33
N HIS A 110 0.11 2.66 -17.63
CA HIS A 110 -0.69 1.58 -18.19
C HIS A 110 -0.11 0.21 -17.83
N ARG A 111 1.19 0.03 -18.02
CA ARG A 111 1.88 -1.21 -17.66
C ARG A 111 1.79 -1.51 -16.16
N MET A 112 1.96 -0.50 -15.32
CA MET A 112 1.85 -0.64 -13.89
C MET A 112 0.41 -1.00 -13.45
N ILE A 113 -0.61 -0.37 -14.07
CA ILE A 113 -2.01 -0.72 -13.83
C ILE A 113 -2.26 -2.19 -14.18
N LEU A 114 -1.78 -2.67 -15.32
CA LEU A 114 -1.94 -4.07 -15.73
C LEU A 114 -1.27 -5.04 -14.75
N GLU A 115 -0.05 -4.75 -14.31
CA GLU A 115 0.65 -5.58 -13.32
C GLU A 115 -0.07 -5.62 -11.97
N ILE A 116 -0.62 -4.48 -11.53
CA ILE A 116 -1.42 -4.40 -10.30
C ILE A 116 -2.70 -5.22 -10.43
N VAL A 117 -3.43 -5.09 -11.55
CA VAL A 117 -4.68 -5.84 -11.79
C VAL A 117 -4.40 -7.34 -11.84
N ASN A 118 -3.36 -7.77 -12.57
CA ASN A 118 -2.95 -9.17 -12.63
C ASN A 118 -2.58 -9.70 -11.24
N GLY A 119 -1.87 -8.90 -10.45
CA GLY A 119 -1.49 -9.26 -9.09
C GLY A 119 -2.68 -9.43 -8.14
N MET A 120 -3.76 -8.69 -8.35
CA MET A 120 -4.97 -8.79 -7.54
C MET A 120 -5.74 -10.11 -7.74
N GLU A 121 -5.60 -10.75 -8.90
CA GLU A 121 -6.28 -12.01 -9.21
C GLU A 121 -5.60 -13.21 -8.54
N LEU A 122 -4.36 -13.05 -8.07
CA LEU A 122 -3.63 -14.11 -7.42
C LEU A 122 -4.04 -14.25 -5.96
N VAL A 123 -4.48 -15.44 -5.58
CA VAL A 123 -4.60 -15.82 -4.17
C VAL A 123 -3.21 -16.23 -3.70
N VAL A 124 -2.48 -15.30 -3.11
CA VAL A 124 -1.12 -15.53 -2.62
C VAL A 124 -1.08 -15.49 -1.09
N PRO A 125 -0.39 -16.43 -0.43
CA PRO A 125 -0.12 -16.35 1.00
C PRO A 125 0.63 -15.07 1.37
N ASP A 126 0.42 -14.56 2.58
CA ASP A 126 1.00 -13.28 3.04
C ASP A 126 2.53 -13.18 2.90
N ASN A 127 3.23 -14.30 3.13
CA ASN A 127 4.69 -14.37 2.98
C ASN A 127 5.17 -14.26 1.51
N VAL A 128 4.30 -14.56 0.55
CA VAL A 128 4.61 -14.49 -0.89
C VAL A 128 4.20 -13.13 -1.48
N ARG A 129 3.28 -12.40 -0.85
CA ARG A 129 2.78 -11.09 -1.34
C ARG A 129 3.88 -10.06 -1.53
N THR A 130 4.78 -9.95 -0.56
CA THR A 130 5.91 -9.01 -0.63
C THR A 130 6.87 -9.35 -1.75
N GLY A 131 7.16 -10.63 -1.96
CA GLY A 131 7.97 -11.11 -3.08
C GLY A 131 7.32 -10.81 -4.43
N TYR A 132 6.01 -11.00 -4.52
CA TYR A 132 5.27 -10.66 -5.74
C TYR A 132 5.35 -9.16 -6.06
N THR A 133 5.22 -8.28 -5.06
CA THR A 133 5.37 -6.83 -5.25
C THR A 133 6.75 -6.46 -5.78
N LEU A 134 7.83 -7.09 -5.26
CA LEU A 134 9.17 -6.89 -5.79
C LEU A 134 9.31 -7.34 -7.26
N THR A 135 8.66 -8.45 -7.62
CA THR A 135 8.60 -8.92 -9.01
C THR A 135 7.91 -7.91 -9.91
N GLU A 136 6.79 -7.31 -9.46
CA GLU A 136 6.08 -6.27 -10.22
C GLU A 136 6.95 -5.03 -10.45
N ILE A 137 7.55 -4.51 -9.38
CA ILE A 137 8.45 -3.35 -9.46
C ILE A 137 9.56 -3.63 -10.46
N ARG A 138 10.21 -4.78 -10.34
CA ARG A 138 11.29 -5.17 -11.24
C ARG A 138 10.86 -5.22 -12.71
N ARG A 139 9.69 -5.80 -12.99
CA ARG A 139 9.14 -5.90 -14.36
C ARG A 139 8.73 -4.55 -14.91
N ILE A 140 8.09 -3.71 -14.10
CA ILE A 140 7.69 -2.35 -14.50
C ILE A 140 8.91 -1.54 -14.96
N HIS A 141 10.06 -1.75 -14.30
CA HIS A 141 11.31 -1.04 -14.59
C HIS A 141 12.27 -1.80 -15.52
N ASP A 142 11.84 -2.89 -16.17
CA ASP A 142 12.63 -3.70 -17.11
C ASP A 142 13.97 -4.20 -16.54
N MET A 143 14.01 -4.49 -15.23
CA MET A 143 15.20 -4.90 -14.51
C MET A 143 15.30 -6.43 -14.42
N ASN A 144 16.53 -6.96 -14.46
CA ASN A 144 16.81 -8.33 -14.06
C ASN A 144 17.00 -8.44 -12.53
N LYS A 145 17.11 -9.67 -12.02
CA LYS A 145 17.24 -9.92 -10.57
C LYS A 145 18.51 -9.33 -9.96
N LYS A 146 19.62 -9.37 -10.71
CA LYS A 146 20.90 -8.82 -10.28
C LYS A 146 20.85 -7.30 -10.17
N ASP A 147 20.21 -6.65 -11.13
CA ASP A 147 20.04 -5.18 -11.10
C ASP A 147 19.22 -4.74 -9.90
N MET A 148 18.10 -5.42 -9.65
CA MET A 148 17.27 -5.12 -8.49
C MET A 148 18.00 -5.38 -7.16
N ALA A 149 18.76 -6.46 -7.06
CA ALA A 149 19.60 -6.75 -5.90
C ALA A 149 20.63 -5.64 -5.64
N ASN A 150 21.28 -5.15 -6.69
CA ASN A 150 22.23 -4.04 -6.61
C ASN A 150 21.57 -2.75 -6.07
N VAL A 151 20.39 -2.40 -6.56
CA VAL A 151 19.63 -1.23 -6.09
C VAL A 151 19.27 -1.37 -4.61
N LEU A 152 18.84 -2.56 -4.19
CA LEU A 152 18.50 -2.82 -2.79
C LEU A 152 19.74 -2.97 -1.88
N GLY A 153 20.95 -3.02 -2.45
CA GLY A 153 22.19 -3.19 -1.70
C GLY A 153 22.34 -4.56 -1.04
N ILE A 154 21.78 -5.61 -1.67
CA ILE A 154 21.80 -7.00 -1.18
C ILE A 154 22.38 -7.94 -2.25
N SER A 155 22.72 -9.17 -1.85
CA SER A 155 23.16 -10.18 -2.83
C SER A 155 21.99 -10.65 -3.72
N GLU A 156 22.28 -11.06 -4.96
CA GLU A 156 21.27 -11.63 -5.87
C GLU A 156 20.57 -12.86 -5.24
N ARG A 157 21.31 -13.68 -4.49
CA ARG A 157 20.73 -14.81 -3.73
C ARG A 157 19.72 -14.33 -2.69
N SER A 158 20.04 -13.28 -1.92
CA SER A 158 19.13 -12.69 -0.96
C SER A 158 17.88 -12.11 -1.63
N TYR A 159 18.07 -11.44 -2.77
CA TYR A 159 16.96 -10.95 -3.57
C TYR A 159 16.05 -12.07 -4.06
N CYS A 160 16.61 -13.15 -4.61
CA CYS A 160 15.83 -14.32 -5.03
C CYS A 160 15.01 -14.90 -3.85
N THR A 161 15.60 -14.93 -2.66
CA THR A 161 14.91 -15.42 -1.46
C THR A 161 13.73 -14.51 -1.06
N LEU A 162 13.92 -13.18 -1.17
CA LEU A 162 12.85 -12.19 -0.96
C LEU A 162 11.75 -12.31 -2.03
N GLU A 163 12.13 -12.34 -3.31
CA GLU A 163 11.19 -12.41 -4.44
C GLU A 163 10.33 -13.68 -4.40
N ASN A 164 10.89 -14.79 -3.92
CA ASN A 164 10.18 -16.06 -3.72
C ASN A 164 9.36 -16.12 -2.41
N GLY A 165 9.36 -15.06 -1.60
CA GLY A 165 8.62 -15.00 -0.34
C GLY A 165 9.20 -15.90 0.77
N LEU A 166 10.43 -16.37 0.62
CA LEU A 166 11.13 -17.23 1.60
C LEU A 166 11.79 -16.43 2.73
N SER A 167 11.92 -15.12 2.56
CA SER A 167 12.38 -14.20 3.60
C SER A 167 11.55 -12.91 3.56
N ARG A 168 11.66 -12.12 4.64
CA ARG A 168 11.01 -10.81 4.74
C ARG A 168 12.02 -9.71 4.45
N PRO A 169 11.60 -8.63 3.78
CA PRO A 169 12.44 -7.45 3.62
C PRO A 169 12.70 -6.79 4.99
N ASP A 170 13.76 -6.08 5.11
CA ASP A 170 14.00 -5.18 6.23
C ASP A 170 13.42 -3.78 5.96
N VAL A 171 13.43 -2.92 6.98
CA VAL A 171 12.92 -1.54 6.87
C VAL A 171 13.69 -0.75 5.83
N LYS A 172 15.01 -0.98 5.69
CA LYS A 172 15.85 -0.31 4.69
C LYS A 172 15.41 -0.66 3.28
N THR A 173 15.10 -1.94 3.00
CA THR A 173 14.56 -2.38 1.71
C THR A 173 13.25 -1.66 1.39
N LEU A 174 12.34 -1.53 2.37
CA LEU A 174 11.08 -0.81 2.18
C LEU A 174 11.30 0.67 1.85
N GLN A 175 12.26 1.32 2.53
CA GLN A 175 12.61 2.72 2.26
C GLN A 175 13.19 2.89 0.85
N ILE A 176 14.11 2.02 0.42
CA ILE A 176 14.68 2.06 -0.92
C ILE A 176 13.60 1.87 -2.00
N VAL A 177 12.67 0.93 -1.80
CA VAL A 177 11.55 0.71 -2.73
C VAL A 177 10.69 1.96 -2.89
N TYR A 178 10.42 2.67 -1.79
CA TYR A 178 9.72 3.94 -1.85
C TYR A 178 10.54 5.03 -2.56
N ASP A 179 11.78 5.26 -2.14
CA ASP A 179 12.62 6.35 -2.64
C ASP A 179 12.95 6.22 -4.13
N MET A 180 13.17 4.98 -4.60
CA MET A 180 13.62 4.72 -5.97
C MET A 180 12.46 4.51 -6.95
N TYR A 181 11.32 3.97 -6.50
CA TYR A 181 10.27 3.50 -7.39
C TYR A 181 8.89 4.11 -7.11
N GLY A 182 8.74 4.91 -6.06
CA GLY A 182 7.47 5.53 -5.69
C GLY A 182 6.39 4.52 -5.23
N PHE A 183 6.77 3.28 -4.94
CA PHE A 183 5.86 2.32 -4.33
C PHE A 183 5.84 2.53 -2.82
N ASN A 184 4.72 3.00 -2.31
CA ASN A 184 4.59 3.23 -0.88
C ASN A 184 4.58 1.92 -0.08
N VAL A 185 5.01 2.03 1.18
CA VAL A 185 5.16 0.85 2.05
C VAL A 185 3.81 0.23 2.37
N GLN A 186 2.76 1.05 2.51
CA GLN A 186 1.42 0.55 2.75
C GLN A 186 0.97 -0.39 1.62
N TYR A 187 1.14 0.02 0.36
CA TYR A 187 0.86 -0.85 -0.79
C TYR A 187 1.71 -2.11 -0.78
N PHE A 188 3.01 -1.97 -0.50
CA PHE A 188 3.94 -3.10 -0.45
C PHE A 188 3.48 -4.18 0.55
N LEU A 189 2.95 -3.77 1.69
CA LEU A 189 2.53 -4.67 2.77
C LEU A 189 1.11 -5.20 2.61
N THR A 190 0.18 -4.37 2.13
CA THR A 190 -1.24 -4.71 2.03
C THR A 190 -1.64 -5.25 0.67
N ARG A 191 -0.87 -4.94 -0.37
CA ARG A 191 -1.22 -5.19 -1.78
C ARG A 191 -2.55 -4.53 -2.17
N ASN A 192 -2.91 -3.47 -1.48
CA ASN A 192 -4.06 -2.67 -1.86
C ASN A 192 -3.65 -1.64 -2.92
N PRO A 193 -4.14 -1.74 -4.16
CA PRO A 193 -3.76 -0.81 -5.22
C PRO A 193 -4.13 0.64 -4.93
N LEU A 194 -5.14 0.88 -4.09
CA LEU A 194 -5.54 2.24 -3.71
C LEU A 194 -4.51 2.92 -2.79
N ASP A 195 -3.68 2.12 -2.10
CA ASP A 195 -2.55 2.63 -1.32
C ASP A 195 -1.29 2.84 -2.17
N CYS A 196 -1.33 2.52 -3.47
CA CYS A 196 -0.21 2.72 -4.36
C CYS A 196 -0.08 4.20 -4.73
N GLU A 197 1.07 4.80 -4.42
CA GLU A 197 1.33 6.21 -4.76
C GLU A 197 1.20 6.49 -6.25
N ALA A 198 1.51 5.52 -7.09
CA ALA A 198 1.35 5.64 -8.52
C ALA A 198 -0.12 5.82 -8.95
N VAL A 199 -1.08 5.18 -8.28
CA VAL A 199 -2.51 5.40 -8.52
C VAL A 199 -2.89 6.84 -8.17
N ASN A 200 -2.36 7.37 -7.06
CA ASN A 200 -2.54 8.78 -6.70
C ASN A 200 -1.89 9.73 -7.70
N ASN A 201 -0.70 9.41 -8.20
CA ASN A 201 -0.01 10.20 -9.20
C ASN A 201 -0.78 10.22 -10.53
N ILE A 202 -1.35 9.09 -10.95
CA ILE A 202 -2.25 9.05 -12.12
C ILE A 202 -3.46 9.96 -11.90
N TYR A 203 -4.11 9.86 -10.74
CA TYR A 203 -5.25 10.71 -10.40
C TYR A 203 -4.89 12.21 -10.45
N ARG A 204 -3.72 12.58 -9.94
CA ARG A 204 -3.23 13.96 -9.94
C ARG A 204 -2.87 14.50 -11.33
N CYS A 205 -2.61 13.62 -12.32
CA CYS A 205 -2.37 14.03 -13.70
C CYS A 205 -3.63 14.53 -14.41
N PHE A 206 -4.82 14.25 -13.90
CA PHE A 206 -6.08 14.74 -14.43
C PHE A 206 -6.34 16.19 -13.97
N ASP A 207 -6.99 16.98 -14.82
CA ASP A 207 -7.45 18.31 -14.46
C ASP A 207 -8.61 18.25 -13.44
N GLU A 208 -8.89 19.37 -12.79
CA GLU A 208 -9.87 19.43 -11.69
C GLU A 208 -11.27 18.96 -12.10
N PRO A 209 -11.86 19.39 -13.25
CA PRO A 209 -13.17 18.89 -13.67
C PRO A 209 -13.21 17.38 -13.88
N LEU A 210 -12.11 16.80 -14.37
CA LEU A 210 -12.02 15.37 -14.60
C LEU A 210 -11.82 14.59 -13.28
N ARG A 211 -11.04 15.15 -12.35
CA ARG A 211 -10.92 14.59 -10.99
C ARG A 211 -12.26 14.56 -10.26
N ASP A 212 -13.05 15.63 -10.37
CA ASP A 212 -14.40 15.69 -9.79
C ASP A 212 -15.36 14.70 -10.44
N PHE A 213 -15.26 14.51 -11.76
CA PHE A 213 -16.02 13.47 -12.47
C PHE A 213 -15.63 12.06 -11.98
N ILE A 214 -14.34 11.77 -11.88
CA ILE A 214 -13.81 10.50 -11.38
C ILE A 214 -14.35 10.24 -9.97
N MET A 215 -14.26 11.21 -9.05
CA MET A 215 -14.71 11.05 -7.68
C MET A 215 -16.23 10.85 -7.57
N ARG A 216 -17.03 11.53 -8.38
CA ARG A 216 -18.47 11.29 -8.44
C ARG A 216 -18.77 9.89 -8.94
N ARG A 217 -18.14 9.46 -10.02
CA ARG A 217 -18.32 8.13 -10.60
C ARG A 217 -17.95 7.02 -9.62
N ILE A 218 -16.84 7.21 -8.89
CA ILE A 218 -16.39 6.27 -7.85
C ILE A 218 -17.43 6.17 -6.72
N ARG A 219 -17.99 7.30 -6.27
CA ARG A 219 -19.02 7.29 -5.22
C ARG A 219 -20.29 6.59 -5.70
N ASP A 220 -20.74 6.86 -6.92
CA ASP A 220 -21.90 6.20 -7.51
C ASP A 220 -21.69 4.67 -7.61
N ASP A 221 -20.54 4.24 -8.12
CA ASP A 221 -20.19 2.82 -8.20
C ASP A 221 -20.09 2.19 -6.81
N TYR A 222 -19.54 2.91 -5.83
CA TYR A 222 -19.47 2.49 -4.45
C TYR A 222 -20.86 2.31 -3.83
N ASP A 223 -21.74 3.29 -3.95
CA ASP A 223 -23.10 3.24 -3.43
C ASP A 223 -23.90 2.07 -4.03
N VAL A 224 -23.78 1.83 -5.33
CA VAL A 224 -24.39 0.67 -6.00
C VAL A 224 -23.86 -0.65 -5.45
N ILE A 225 -22.56 -0.75 -5.22
CA ILE A 225 -21.91 -1.96 -4.71
C ILE A 225 -22.34 -2.23 -3.26
N ILE A 226 -22.44 -1.18 -2.43
CA ILE A 226 -22.83 -1.29 -1.01
C ILE A 226 -24.34 -1.51 -0.86
N MET A 227 -25.19 -0.75 -1.56
CA MET A 227 -26.65 -0.87 -1.46
C MET A 227 -27.17 -2.23 -1.92
N LYS A 228 -26.69 -2.75 -3.04
CA LYS A 228 -27.05 -4.11 -3.50
C LYS A 228 -26.63 -5.20 -2.51
N GLY A 229 -25.63 -4.94 -1.65
CA GLY A 229 -25.21 -5.87 -0.61
C GLY A 229 -26.13 -5.94 0.60
N ARG A 230 -26.86 -4.87 0.88
CA ARG A 230 -27.83 -4.85 2.01
C ARG A 230 -29.14 -5.54 1.66
N THR A 231 -29.51 -5.57 0.39
CA THR A 231 -30.74 -6.22 -0.07
C THR A 231 -30.62 -7.73 -0.25
N TYR A 232 -29.43 -8.27 -0.54
CA TYR A 232 -29.22 -9.72 -0.70
C TYR A 232 -28.84 -10.46 0.61
N GLY A 233 -28.58 -9.76 1.70
CA GLY A 233 -28.21 -10.35 3.00
C GLY A 233 -29.37 -10.55 3.97
N ARG A 234 -30.63 -10.34 3.56
CA ARG A 234 -31.81 -10.50 4.41
C ARG A 234 -32.67 -11.73 4.12
N ASP A 235 -32.33 -12.50 3.08
CA ASP A 235 -33.13 -13.66 2.65
C ASP A 235 -32.31 -14.95 2.51
N ILE A 236 -31.37 -15.22 3.44
CA ILE A 236 -30.79 -16.57 3.62
C ILE A 236 -30.70 -16.86 5.13
#